data_5d86ff35807ff323046e5b873278172c
#
_entry.id   5d86ff35807ff323046e5b873278172c
#
_cell.length_a   1.000
_cell.length_b   1.000
_cell.length_c   1.000
_cell.angle_alpha   90.00
_cell.angle_beta   90.00
_cell.angle_gamma   90.00
#
_symmetry.space_group_name_H-M   'P 1'
#
loop_
_entity.id
_entity.type
_entity.pdbx_description
1 polymer ?
#
loop_
_entity_poly.entity_id
_entity_poly.type
_entity_poly.pdbx_seq_one_letter_code
_entity_poly.pdbx_strand_id
1 'polypeptide(L)'
;VRLLVVSEWFPYPPIAGAKIRAYNLIRQLARLAELDLVAQVRTLTPDQLAAGKEHMRQFCRTVEAVPVVPYQYSTAKAVRTLVDTVPPVVRYMRNQALEQAVADKWSHGYDAAVTTISGYPSATLHSLVKMRVHPLIADSLELGVFRPKKQKLSLRQLRNTFTWWHMRRFTRAILRDVDVATVTSDTERELFSGLLRAPDQCVVMPNVLDLRDYAGQYGARDYSALLYAGSFGYIANYEAMHWFAQEIFQHIPEREHVKVRVTGNTAGRDLAPLRAACPQVEFTGFVDDIRPYFAESGICIVPIQSGGSTRLKIVEAMAWGTPVVSTRIGAEGLEVTPEENILLADTPADFASAIDRLIRDRDLWQRISQGGRRLVEERYSTDRMYHQLEGILSSWTSH
;
A
#
# COMPACT_ATOMS: atom_id res chain seq x y z
N VAL A 1 1.30 2.47 -28.68
CA VAL A 1 0.17 2.18 -27.76
C VAL A 1 -0.16 3.43 -26.98
N ARG A 2 -1.45 3.76 -26.89
CA ARG A 2 -1.96 4.93 -26.18
C ARG A 2 -2.90 4.51 -25.06
N LEU A 3 -2.58 4.85 -23.82
CA LEU A 3 -3.33 4.42 -22.64
C LEU A 3 -3.98 5.60 -21.93
N LEU A 4 -5.22 5.41 -21.45
CA LEU A 4 -5.87 6.29 -20.52
C LEU A 4 -5.68 5.76 -19.08
N VAL A 5 -4.96 6.53 -18.26
CA VAL A 5 -4.80 6.21 -16.83
C VAL A 5 -5.81 6.99 -16.02
N VAL A 6 -6.64 6.28 -15.23
CA VAL A 6 -7.64 6.86 -14.34
C VAL A 6 -7.26 6.55 -12.89
N SER A 7 -6.83 7.55 -12.14
CA SER A 7 -6.32 7.36 -10.78
C SER A 7 -7.24 7.93 -9.71
N GLU A 8 -7.50 7.16 -8.67
CA GLU A 8 -8.27 7.60 -7.49
C GLU A 8 -7.52 8.61 -6.61
N TRP A 9 -6.21 8.72 -6.82
CA TRP A 9 -5.35 9.65 -6.12
C TRP A 9 -4.50 10.40 -7.12
N PHE A 10 -4.35 11.70 -6.90
CA PHE A 10 -3.33 12.43 -7.63
C PHE A 10 -1.95 11.90 -7.20
N PRO A 11 -1.14 11.33 -8.13
CA PRO A 11 -0.02 10.48 -7.76
C PRO A 11 1.17 11.23 -7.16
N TYR A 12 1.27 12.53 -7.36
CA TYR A 12 2.39 13.35 -6.89
C TYR A 12 1.95 14.34 -5.78
N PRO A 13 2.78 14.59 -4.74
CA PRO A 13 4.00 13.86 -4.37
C PRO A 13 3.70 12.43 -3.87
N PRO A 14 4.59 11.45 -4.12
CA PRO A 14 4.40 10.04 -3.76
C PRO A 14 4.74 9.78 -2.28
N ILE A 15 4.00 10.37 -1.35
CA ILE A 15 4.26 10.32 0.10
C ILE A 15 3.39 9.32 0.88
N ALA A 16 2.55 8.54 0.19
CA ALA A 16 1.68 7.54 0.81
C ALA A 16 1.58 6.32 -0.09
N GLY A 17 1.39 5.13 0.49
CA GLY A 17 1.46 3.86 -0.22
C GLY A 17 0.68 3.80 -1.53
N ALA A 18 -0.60 4.23 -1.53
CA ALA A 18 -1.42 4.27 -2.74
C ALA A 18 -0.88 5.25 -3.80
N LYS A 19 -0.32 6.40 -3.37
CA LYS A 19 0.29 7.38 -4.29
C LYS A 19 1.62 6.88 -4.83
N ILE A 20 2.46 6.25 -4.00
CA ILE A 20 3.74 5.62 -4.41
C ILE A 20 3.45 4.58 -5.48
N ARG A 21 2.45 3.71 -5.26
CA ARG A 21 2.05 2.70 -6.23
C ARG A 21 1.59 3.33 -7.55
N ALA A 22 0.64 4.26 -7.51
CA ALA A 22 0.13 4.93 -8.71
C ALA A 22 1.25 5.66 -9.48
N TYR A 23 2.13 6.33 -8.77
CA TYR A 23 3.27 7.02 -9.34
C TYR A 23 4.24 6.07 -10.04
N ASN A 24 4.63 4.97 -9.37
CA ASN A 24 5.53 3.97 -9.96
C ASN A 24 4.88 3.27 -11.15
N LEU A 25 3.59 2.91 -11.07
CA LEU A 25 2.84 2.33 -12.17
C LEU A 25 2.85 3.24 -13.41
N ILE A 26 2.52 4.52 -13.24
CA ILE A 26 2.50 5.50 -14.33
C ILE A 26 3.89 5.65 -14.95
N ARG A 27 4.96 5.73 -14.13
CA ARG A 27 6.33 5.80 -14.64
C ARG A 27 6.72 4.58 -15.48
N GLN A 28 6.31 3.37 -15.09
CA GLN A 28 6.62 2.18 -15.87
C GLN A 28 5.76 2.08 -17.13
N LEU A 29 4.48 2.43 -17.07
CA LEU A 29 3.61 2.51 -18.25
C LEU A 29 4.12 3.53 -19.28
N ALA A 30 4.63 4.68 -18.83
CA ALA A 30 5.19 5.71 -19.72
C ALA A 30 6.44 5.26 -20.51
N ARG A 31 7.10 4.17 -20.11
CA ARG A 31 8.18 3.52 -20.87
C ARG A 31 7.65 2.62 -21.98
N LEU A 32 6.38 2.25 -21.92
CA LEU A 32 5.74 1.29 -22.82
C LEU A 32 4.71 1.93 -23.76
N ALA A 33 4.13 3.09 -23.38
CA ALA A 33 3.01 3.69 -24.08
C ALA A 33 2.95 5.21 -23.89
N GLU A 34 2.21 5.89 -24.77
CA GLU A 34 1.78 7.28 -24.56
C GLU A 34 0.63 7.31 -23.56
N LEU A 35 0.74 8.15 -22.53
CA LEU A 35 -0.23 8.22 -21.45
C LEU A 35 -1.00 9.54 -21.43
N ASP A 36 -2.29 9.44 -21.17
CA ASP A 36 -3.11 10.54 -20.68
C ASP A 36 -3.63 10.20 -19.28
N LEU A 37 -3.54 11.14 -18.34
CA LEU A 37 -3.91 10.94 -16.94
C LEU A 37 -5.16 11.74 -16.57
N VAL A 38 -6.15 11.06 -15.96
CA VAL A 38 -7.24 11.67 -15.22
C VAL A 38 -7.15 11.21 -13.76
N ALA A 39 -6.93 12.15 -12.84
CA ALA A 39 -6.69 11.80 -11.43
C ALA A 39 -7.59 12.59 -10.47
N GLN A 40 -8.07 11.93 -9.42
CA GLN A 40 -8.85 12.59 -8.37
C GLN A 40 -7.94 13.30 -7.36
N VAL A 41 -8.36 14.49 -6.92
CA VAL A 41 -7.64 15.34 -5.96
C VAL A 41 -8.47 15.56 -4.71
N ARG A 42 -7.88 15.32 -3.51
CA ARG A 42 -8.56 15.53 -2.22
C ARG A 42 -8.06 16.77 -1.47
N THR A 43 -6.75 16.86 -1.27
CA THR A 43 -6.15 17.74 -0.23
C THR A 43 -4.96 18.54 -0.71
N LEU A 44 -4.75 18.66 -2.02
CA LEU A 44 -3.66 19.49 -2.54
C LEU A 44 -4.10 20.96 -2.61
N THR A 45 -3.20 21.87 -2.22
CA THR A 45 -3.38 23.30 -2.49
C THR A 45 -3.28 23.57 -4.00
N PRO A 46 -3.79 24.72 -4.50
CA PRO A 46 -3.66 25.08 -5.92
C PRO A 46 -2.21 25.03 -6.42
N ASP A 47 -1.25 25.53 -5.62
CA ASP A 47 0.17 25.54 -5.97
C ASP A 47 0.77 24.13 -6.02
N GLN A 48 0.45 23.30 -5.02
CA GLN A 48 0.86 21.89 -5.00
C GLN A 48 0.29 21.13 -6.20
N LEU A 49 -0.96 21.40 -6.56
CA LEU A 49 -1.58 20.77 -7.73
C LEU A 49 -0.94 21.23 -9.03
N ALA A 50 -0.64 22.53 -9.16
CA ALA A 50 0.04 23.07 -10.34
C ALA A 50 1.43 22.45 -10.51
N ALA A 51 2.24 22.42 -9.44
CA ALA A 51 3.56 21.78 -9.43
C ALA A 51 3.46 20.28 -9.72
N GLY A 52 2.46 19.61 -9.15
CA GLY A 52 2.22 18.19 -9.39
C GLY A 52 1.80 17.89 -10.83
N LYS A 53 0.95 18.69 -11.45
CA LYS A 53 0.59 18.56 -12.87
C LYS A 53 1.81 18.72 -13.77
N GLU A 54 2.64 19.73 -13.49
CA GLU A 54 3.88 19.97 -14.25
C GLU A 54 4.83 18.77 -14.14
N HIS A 55 5.01 18.24 -12.92
CA HIS A 55 5.82 17.06 -12.70
C HIS A 55 5.29 15.84 -13.48
N MET A 56 3.97 15.59 -13.44
CA MET A 56 3.38 14.43 -14.11
C MET A 56 3.38 14.51 -15.65
N ARG A 57 3.53 15.71 -16.22
CA ARG A 57 3.71 15.91 -17.68
C ARG A 57 5.01 15.33 -18.23
N GLN A 58 5.97 14.99 -17.36
CA GLN A 58 7.16 14.23 -17.77
C GLN A 58 6.82 12.79 -18.21
N PHE A 59 5.70 12.27 -17.75
CA PHE A 59 5.25 10.90 -17.99
C PHE A 59 3.96 10.81 -18.79
N CYS A 60 3.15 11.86 -18.74
CA CYS A 60 1.82 11.88 -19.36
C CYS A 60 1.70 13.08 -20.32
N ARG A 61 1.16 12.84 -21.48
CA ARG A 61 0.89 13.86 -22.50
C ARG A 61 -0.10 14.91 -21.99
N THR A 62 -1.17 14.46 -21.33
CA THR A 62 -2.13 15.34 -20.66
C THR A 62 -2.35 14.90 -19.22
N VAL A 63 -2.55 15.87 -18.33
CA VAL A 63 -2.82 15.63 -16.90
C VAL A 63 -4.03 16.43 -16.48
N GLU A 64 -5.12 15.73 -16.25
CA GLU A 64 -6.39 16.29 -15.78
C GLU A 64 -6.63 15.93 -14.32
N ALA A 65 -7.03 16.89 -13.52
CA ALA A 65 -7.29 16.73 -12.11
C ALA A 65 -8.75 17.04 -11.78
N VAL A 66 -9.44 16.10 -11.17
CA VAL A 66 -10.85 16.20 -10.84
C VAL A 66 -11.03 16.16 -9.31
N PRO A 67 -11.81 17.08 -8.70
CA PRO A 67 -12.03 17.06 -7.27
C PRO A 67 -12.80 15.80 -6.84
N VAL A 68 -12.43 15.25 -5.67
CA VAL A 68 -13.14 14.13 -5.06
C VAL A 68 -14.48 14.59 -4.49
N VAL A 69 -15.54 13.79 -4.71
CA VAL A 69 -16.82 13.97 -4.02
C VAL A 69 -16.72 13.39 -2.60
N PRO A 70 -16.89 14.18 -1.54
CA PRO A 70 -16.85 13.68 -0.18
C PRO A 70 -18.03 12.75 0.10
N TYR A 71 -17.74 11.61 0.73
CA TYR A 71 -18.77 10.68 1.16
C TYR A 71 -19.56 11.24 2.34
N GLN A 72 -20.85 11.46 2.15
CA GLN A 72 -21.77 11.85 3.22
C GLN A 72 -22.56 10.62 3.72
N TYR A 73 -22.20 10.14 4.90
CA TYR A 73 -22.93 9.05 5.55
C TYR A 73 -24.33 9.50 5.98
N SER A 74 -25.33 8.63 5.75
CA SER A 74 -26.65 8.77 6.40
C SER A 74 -27.25 7.38 6.67
N THR A 75 -27.99 7.25 7.76
CA THR A 75 -28.67 6.00 8.17
C THR A 75 -29.65 5.52 7.10
N ALA A 76 -30.36 6.44 6.43
CA ALA A 76 -31.27 6.12 5.33
C ALA A 76 -30.53 5.49 4.14
N LYS A 77 -29.30 5.95 3.85
CA LYS A 77 -28.45 5.36 2.81
C LYS A 77 -28.01 3.95 3.20
N ALA A 78 -27.72 3.69 4.48
CA ALA A 78 -27.31 2.37 4.97
C ALA A 78 -28.44 1.33 4.88
N VAL A 79 -29.69 1.69 5.21
CA VAL A 79 -30.84 0.77 5.13
C VAL A 79 -31.18 0.41 3.68
N ARG A 80 -31.11 1.37 2.77
CA ARG A 80 -31.42 1.16 1.35
C ARG A 80 -30.48 0.14 0.69
N THR A 81 -29.28 -0.05 1.25
CA THR A 81 -28.23 -0.95 0.73
C THR A 81 -28.39 -2.42 1.13
N LEU A 82 -29.28 -2.76 2.03
CA LEU A 82 -29.61 -4.16 2.32
C LEU A 82 -30.26 -4.88 1.11
N VAL A 83 -30.88 -4.12 0.19
CA VAL A 83 -31.58 -4.63 -1.00
C VAL A 83 -30.79 -4.37 -2.30
N ASP A 84 -29.71 -3.58 -2.23
CA ASP A 84 -28.97 -3.14 -3.41
C ASP A 84 -27.84 -4.11 -3.77
N THR A 85 -27.59 -4.28 -5.06
CA THR A 85 -26.46 -5.08 -5.57
C THR A 85 -25.14 -4.33 -5.55
N VAL A 86 -25.16 -3.00 -5.45
CA VAL A 86 -23.99 -2.12 -5.43
C VAL A 86 -23.72 -1.65 -3.99
N PRO A 87 -22.52 -1.87 -3.44
CA PRO A 87 -22.17 -1.42 -2.09
C PRO A 87 -22.36 0.09 -1.91
N PRO A 88 -22.77 0.56 -0.70
CA PRO A 88 -23.03 1.99 -0.43
C PRO A 88 -21.86 2.87 -0.78
N VAL A 89 -20.66 2.46 -0.39
CA VAL A 89 -19.42 3.21 -0.63
C VAL A 89 -19.20 3.42 -2.13
N VAL A 90 -19.50 2.43 -2.96
CA VAL A 90 -19.38 2.54 -4.41
C VAL A 90 -20.44 3.46 -5.00
N ARG A 91 -21.70 3.27 -4.60
CA ARG A 91 -22.82 4.05 -5.14
C ARG A 91 -22.73 5.55 -4.81
N TYR A 92 -22.39 5.87 -3.56
CA TYR A 92 -22.45 7.25 -3.07
C TYR A 92 -21.12 8.03 -3.22
N MET A 93 -20.04 7.36 -3.67
CA MET A 93 -18.79 8.01 -4.04
C MET A 93 -18.64 8.20 -5.56
N ARG A 94 -19.70 7.98 -6.33
CA ARG A 94 -19.69 8.21 -7.77
C ARG A 94 -19.37 9.68 -8.07
N ASN A 95 -18.43 9.91 -8.97
CA ASN A 95 -17.95 11.23 -9.34
C ASN A 95 -18.31 11.53 -10.80
N GLN A 96 -19.37 12.31 -11.02
CA GLN A 96 -19.84 12.68 -12.35
C GLN A 96 -18.82 13.48 -13.16
N ALA A 97 -18.03 14.35 -12.50
CA ALA A 97 -16.98 15.11 -13.18
C ALA A 97 -15.86 14.19 -13.68
N LEU A 98 -15.52 13.14 -12.92
CA LEU A 98 -14.58 12.11 -13.37
C LEU A 98 -15.15 11.34 -14.57
N GLU A 99 -16.41 10.93 -14.50
CA GLU A 99 -17.08 10.21 -15.60
C GLU A 99 -17.07 11.04 -16.88
N GLN A 100 -17.37 12.35 -16.78
CA GLN A 100 -17.35 13.23 -17.94
C GLN A 100 -15.94 13.39 -18.50
N ALA A 101 -14.94 13.65 -17.67
CA ALA A 101 -13.55 13.78 -18.09
C ALA A 101 -13.03 12.50 -18.79
N VAL A 102 -13.42 11.33 -18.26
CA VAL A 102 -13.08 10.04 -18.89
C VAL A 102 -13.81 9.86 -20.21
N ALA A 103 -15.13 10.16 -20.30
CA ALA A 103 -15.91 10.02 -21.51
C ALA A 103 -15.36 10.91 -22.65
N ASP A 104 -15.06 12.16 -22.32
CA ASP A 104 -14.50 13.12 -23.27
C ASP A 104 -13.16 12.62 -23.84
N LYS A 105 -12.28 12.10 -22.98
CA LYS A 105 -11.01 11.54 -23.43
C LYS A 105 -11.19 10.24 -24.21
N TRP A 106 -11.98 9.30 -23.67
CA TRP A 106 -12.15 7.97 -24.27
C TRP A 106 -12.67 8.03 -25.71
N SER A 107 -13.48 9.03 -26.03
CA SER A 107 -13.98 9.28 -27.40
C SER A 107 -12.89 9.56 -28.42
N HIS A 108 -11.67 9.95 -27.99
CA HIS A 108 -10.54 10.23 -28.87
C HIS A 108 -9.68 9.00 -29.24
N GLY A 109 -10.10 7.80 -28.85
CA GLY A 109 -9.46 6.53 -29.16
C GLY A 109 -8.21 6.25 -28.31
N TYR A 110 -8.29 5.22 -27.49
CA TYR A 110 -7.21 4.63 -26.70
C TYR A 110 -7.19 3.12 -26.93
N ASP A 111 -6.01 2.54 -26.86
CA ASP A 111 -5.86 1.09 -27.01
C ASP A 111 -6.30 0.36 -25.75
N ALA A 112 -6.16 0.99 -24.57
CA ALA A 112 -6.65 0.46 -23.29
C ALA A 112 -6.75 1.54 -22.22
N ALA A 113 -7.42 1.21 -21.11
CA ALA A 113 -7.43 1.99 -19.89
C ALA A 113 -6.81 1.22 -18.71
N VAL A 114 -6.15 1.96 -17.83
CA VAL A 114 -5.60 1.46 -16.57
C VAL A 114 -6.19 2.28 -15.44
N THR A 115 -6.85 1.64 -14.48
CA THR A 115 -7.33 2.35 -13.29
C THR A 115 -6.53 1.94 -12.06
N THR A 116 -5.96 2.94 -11.35
CA THR A 116 -5.35 2.70 -10.04
C THR A 116 -6.39 2.93 -8.97
N ILE A 117 -6.63 1.91 -8.15
CA ILE A 117 -7.62 1.95 -7.09
C ILE A 117 -6.97 1.78 -5.71
N SER A 118 -7.66 2.25 -4.69
CA SER A 118 -7.18 2.18 -3.31
C SER A 118 -7.80 0.98 -2.58
N GLY A 119 -7.45 -0.23 -3.02
CA GLY A 119 -7.76 -1.46 -2.33
C GLY A 119 -8.97 -2.21 -2.86
N TYR A 120 -10.19 -1.77 -2.67
CA TYR A 120 -11.41 -2.51 -3.08
C TYR A 120 -12.02 -1.96 -4.37
N PRO A 121 -12.85 -2.78 -5.09
CA PRO A 121 -13.57 -2.29 -6.27
C PRO A 121 -14.38 -1.03 -5.95
N SER A 122 -13.97 0.06 -6.52
CA SER A 122 -14.36 1.41 -6.17
C SER A 122 -15.46 1.98 -7.05
N ALA A 123 -15.92 3.17 -6.73
CA ALA A 123 -16.81 3.95 -7.58
C ALA A 123 -16.19 4.25 -8.95
N THR A 124 -14.88 4.51 -8.99
CA THR A 124 -14.12 4.76 -10.23
C THR A 124 -14.16 3.54 -11.13
N LEU A 125 -13.77 2.36 -10.63
CA LEU A 125 -13.81 1.12 -11.41
C LEU A 125 -15.24 0.81 -11.89
N HIS A 126 -16.25 0.97 -11.00
CA HIS A 126 -17.65 0.75 -11.36
C HIS A 126 -18.12 1.69 -12.47
N SER A 127 -17.70 2.96 -12.47
CA SER A 127 -18.02 3.92 -13.52
C SER A 127 -17.38 3.52 -14.85
N LEU A 128 -16.10 3.14 -14.87
CA LEU A 128 -15.40 2.69 -16.09
C LEU A 128 -16.06 1.47 -16.73
N VAL A 129 -16.42 0.47 -15.90
CA VAL A 129 -17.15 -0.71 -16.36
C VAL A 129 -18.51 -0.34 -16.95
N LYS A 130 -19.29 0.54 -16.31
CA LYS A 130 -20.56 1.04 -16.84
C LYS A 130 -20.43 1.79 -18.15
N MET A 131 -19.37 2.53 -18.33
CA MET A 131 -19.06 3.26 -19.57
C MET A 131 -18.51 2.34 -20.67
N ARG A 132 -18.38 1.04 -20.40
CA ARG A 132 -17.83 0.04 -21.33
C ARG A 132 -16.42 0.40 -21.83
N VAL A 133 -15.57 0.88 -20.91
CA VAL A 133 -14.16 1.16 -21.18
C VAL A 133 -13.43 -0.17 -21.27
N HIS A 134 -12.99 -0.57 -22.45
CA HIS A 134 -12.30 -1.82 -22.75
C HIS A 134 -11.22 -1.63 -23.82
N PRO A 135 -10.07 -2.31 -23.71
CA PRO A 135 -9.61 -3.18 -22.62
C PRO A 135 -9.32 -2.39 -21.33
N LEU A 136 -9.52 -3.03 -20.17
CA LEU A 136 -9.41 -2.39 -18.85
C LEU A 136 -8.51 -3.20 -17.90
N ILE A 137 -7.46 -2.57 -17.40
CA ILE A 137 -6.66 -3.05 -16.26
C ILE A 137 -7.16 -2.39 -14.98
N ALA A 138 -7.55 -3.21 -14.00
CA ALA A 138 -7.88 -2.75 -12.65
C ALA A 138 -6.69 -3.03 -11.71
N ASP A 139 -5.92 -2.00 -11.38
CA ASP A 139 -4.71 -2.12 -10.58
C ASP A 139 -4.99 -2.03 -9.08
N SER A 140 -4.33 -2.90 -8.30
CA SER A 140 -4.33 -2.92 -6.83
C SER A 140 -5.68 -3.26 -6.19
N LEU A 141 -6.32 -4.31 -6.66
CA LEU A 141 -7.52 -4.83 -6.01
C LEU A 141 -7.17 -5.56 -4.70
N GLU A 142 -7.91 -5.27 -3.64
CA GLU A 142 -7.80 -5.91 -2.32
C GLU A 142 -9.19 -6.29 -1.81
N LEU A 143 -9.35 -7.50 -1.30
CA LEU A 143 -10.57 -7.96 -0.63
C LEU A 143 -10.32 -8.30 0.83
N GLY A 144 -9.08 -8.56 1.20
CA GLY A 144 -8.68 -8.98 2.56
C GLY A 144 -9.12 -8.02 3.65
N VAL A 145 -9.21 -6.71 3.33
CA VAL A 145 -9.70 -5.66 4.27
C VAL A 145 -11.13 -5.91 4.77
N PHE A 146 -11.96 -6.61 4.00
CA PHE A 146 -13.34 -6.96 4.38
C PHE A 146 -13.46 -8.35 4.99
N ARG A 147 -12.39 -9.17 4.99
CA ARG A 147 -12.44 -10.54 5.50
C ARG A 147 -12.78 -10.54 6.99
N PRO A 148 -13.87 -11.24 7.40
CA PRO A 148 -14.23 -11.32 8.81
C PRO A 148 -13.13 -11.99 9.61
N LYS A 149 -12.65 -11.33 10.68
CA LYS A 149 -11.73 -11.96 11.62
C LYS A 149 -12.49 -13.00 12.45
N LYS A 150 -11.83 -14.12 12.81
CA LYS A 150 -12.39 -15.12 13.75
C LYS A 150 -12.55 -14.45 15.14
N GLN A 151 -13.76 -14.06 15.48
CA GLN A 151 -14.13 -13.47 16.77
C GLN A 151 -15.44 -14.11 17.28
N LYS A 152 -15.76 -13.92 18.56
CA LYS A 152 -17.04 -14.40 19.14
C LYS A 152 -18.23 -13.80 18.40
N LEU A 153 -19.29 -14.57 18.21
CA LEU A 153 -20.53 -14.15 17.57
C LEU A 153 -21.06 -12.85 18.20
N SER A 154 -21.19 -11.81 17.37
CA SER A 154 -21.71 -10.50 17.75
C SER A 154 -22.44 -9.87 16.57
N LEU A 155 -23.34 -8.91 16.83
CA LEU A 155 -24.02 -8.13 15.77
C LEU A 155 -22.99 -7.46 14.82
N ARG A 156 -21.87 -7.03 15.35
CA ARG A 156 -20.75 -6.47 14.55
C ARG A 156 -20.17 -7.52 13.60
N GLN A 157 -20.02 -8.76 14.05
CA GLN A 157 -19.49 -9.84 13.22
C GLN A 157 -20.48 -10.25 12.12
N LEU A 158 -21.78 -10.33 12.41
CA LEU A 158 -22.83 -10.58 11.41
C LEU A 158 -22.82 -9.48 10.33
N ARG A 159 -22.73 -8.22 10.74
CA ARG A 159 -22.60 -7.10 9.80
C ARG A 159 -21.34 -7.22 8.93
N ASN A 160 -20.19 -7.57 9.51
CA ASN A 160 -18.94 -7.71 8.77
C ASN A 160 -19.02 -8.88 7.77
N THR A 161 -19.62 -10.00 8.16
CA THR A 161 -19.85 -11.16 7.28
C THR A 161 -20.77 -10.80 6.12
N PHE A 162 -21.85 -10.05 6.38
CA PHE A 162 -22.75 -9.55 5.34
C PHE A 162 -22.01 -8.61 4.39
N THR A 163 -21.22 -7.68 4.90
CA THR A 163 -20.40 -6.76 4.10
C THR A 163 -19.42 -7.53 3.21
N TRP A 164 -18.75 -8.53 3.77
CA TRP A 164 -17.86 -9.42 3.01
C TRP A 164 -18.55 -10.14 1.87
N TRP A 165 -19.71 -10.77 2.14
CA TRP A 165 -20.49 -11.46 1.12
C TRP A 165 -20.95 -10.51 0.02
N HIS A 166 -21.45 -9.33 0.40
CA HIS A 166 -21.88 -8.29 -0.52
C HIS A 166 -20.75 -7.78 -1.41
N MET A 167 -19.61 -7.49 -0.82
CA MET A 167 -18.41 -7.06 -1.56
C MET A 167 -17.93 -8.14 -2.54
N ARG A 168 -17.88 -9.39 -2.13
CA ARG A 168 -17.52 -10.52 -3.02
C ARG A 168 -18.46 -10.65 -4.20
N ARG A 169 -19.78 -10.56 -3.97
CA ARG A 169 -20.78 -10.62 -5.04
C ARG A 169 -20.62 -9.46 -6.03
N PHE A 170 -20.42 -8.27 -5.52
CA PHE A 170 -20.19 -7.08 -6.33
C PHE A 170 -18.89 -7.18 -7.13
N THR A 171 -17.80 -7.60 -6.49
CA THR A 171 -16.51 -7.82 -7.14
C THR A 171 -16.62 -8.83 -8.28
N ARG A 172 -17.29 -9.98 -8.05
CA ARG A 172 -17.54 -10.96 -9.11
C ARG A 172 -18.26 -10.37 -10.31
N ALA A 173 -19.25 -9.50 -10.05
CA ALA A 173 -20.00 -8.86 -11.14
C ALA A 173 -19.13 -7.89 -11.94
N ILE A 174 -18.31 -7.09 -11.27
CA ILE A 174 -17.40 -6.13 -11.92
C ILE A 174 -16.29 -6.83 -12.72
N LEU A 175 -15.69 -7.89 -12.17
CA LEU A 175 -14.60 -8.61 -12.84
C LEU A 175 -15.00 -9.28 -14.17
N ARG A 176 -16.28 -9.39 -14.45
CA ARG A 176 -16.75 -9.85 -15.77
C ARG A 176 -16.39 -8.90 -16.90
N ASP A 177 -16.25 -7.62 -16.58
CA ASP A 177 -16.00 -6.54 -17.52
C ASP A 177 -14.63 -5.86 -17.29
N VAL A 178 -13.73 -6.55 -16.60
CA VAL A 178 -12.31 -6.18 -16.42
C VAL A 178 -11.47 -7.22 -17.14
N ASP A 179 -10.50 -6.81 -17.95
CA ASP A 179 -9.67 -7.74 -18.71
C ASP A 179 -8.53 -8.28 -17.86
N VAL A 180 -7.85 -7.41 -17.12
CA VAL A 180 -6.80 -7.80 -16.17
C VAL A 180 -7.02 -7.11 -14.83
N ALA A 181 -7.02 -7.90 -13.76
CA ALA A 181 -7.01 -7.43 -12.39
C ALA A 181 -5.61 -7.65 -11.79
N THR A 182 -5.02 -6.64 -11.16
CA THR A 182 -3.80 -6.87 -10.40
C THR A 182 -4.10 -6.86 -8.89
N VAL A 183 -3.35 -7.68 -8.16
CA VAL A 183 -3.40 -7.78 -6.70
C VAL A 183 -1.99 -7.66 -6.13
N THR A 184 -1.87 -7.29 -4.86
CA THR A 184 -0.56 -6.99 -4.25
C THR A 184 0.17 -8.21 -3.71
N SER A 185 -0.51 -9.37 -3.56
CA SER A 185 0.08 -10.59 -3.00
C SER A 185 -0.67 -11.86 -3.46
N ASP A 186 -0.02 -13.02 -3.30
CA ASP A 186 -0.65 -14.32 -3.54
C ASP A 186 -1.82 -14.57 -2.60
N THR A 187 -1.75 -14.13 -1.36
CA THR A 187 -2.87 -14.19 -0.41
C THR A 187 -4.11 -13.46 -0.94
N GLU A 188 -3.92 -12.27 -1.53
CA GLU A 188 -5.04 -11.58 -2.19
C GLU A 188 -5.50 -12.35 -3.43
N ARG A 189 -4.60 -12.85 -4.27
CA ARG A 189 -4.96 -13.65 -5.46
C ARG A 189 -5.85 -14.84 -5.11
N GLU A 190 -5.56 -15.54 -4.02
CA GLU A 190 -6.41 -16.64 -3.53
C GLU A 190 -7.84 -16.20 -3.19
N LEU A 191 -8.02 -15.00 -2.61
CA LEU A 191 -9.34 -14.45 -2.32
C LEU A 191 -10.14 -14.14 -3.60
N PHE A 192 -9.46 -13.84 -4.69
CA PHE A 192 -10.07 -13.58 -6.00
C PHE A 192 -10.32 -14.85 -6.82
N SER A 193 -9.65 -15.97 -6.54
CA SER A 193 -9.66 -17.18 -7.38
C SER A 193 -11.07 -17.67 -7.75
N GLY A 194 -12.02 -17.64 -6.81
CA GLY A 194 -13.42 -18.02 -7.06
C GLY A 194 -14.31 -16.90 -7.65
N LEU A 195 -13.75 -15.74 -8.02
CA LEU A 195 -14.47 -14.58 -8.55
C LEU A 195 -14.11 -14.28 -10.01
N LEU A 196 -12.98 -14.78 -10.47
CA LEU A 196 -12.42 -14.56 -11.80
C LEU A 196 -13.15 -15.37 -12.88
N ARG A 197 -13.06 -14.92 -14.13
CA ARG A 197 -13.50 -15.67 -15.31
C ARG A 197 -12.49 -16.74 -15.69
N ALA A 198 -11.21 -16.41 -15.59
CA ALA A 198 -10.09 -17.28 -15.87
C ALA A 198 -8.93 -16.98 -14.88
N PRO A 199 -8.05 -17.95 -14.59
CA PRO A 199 -6.96 -17.76 -13.62
C PRO A 199 -5.96 -16.66 -14.03
N ASP A 200 -5.71 -16.50 -15.32
CA ASP A 200 -4.78 -15.54 -15.93
C ASP A 200 -5.32 -14.09 -15.90
N GLN A 201 -6.62 -13.90 -15.64
CA GLN A 201 -7.21 -12.58 -15.42
C GLN A 201 -6.62 -11.85 -14.21
N CYS A 202 -6.01 -12.55 -13.24
CA CYS A 202 -5.46 -11.96 -12.03
C CYS A 202 -3.94 -12.14 -11.95
N VAL A 203 -3.24 -11.02 -11.96
CA VAL A 203 -1.78 -10.95 -11.90
C VAL A 203 -1.34 -10.42 -10.53
N VAL A 204 -0.41 -11.12 -9.87
CA VAL A 204 0.23 -10.61 -8.66
C VAL A 204 1.26 -9.57 -9.05
N MET A 205 0.99 -8.33 -8.71
CA MET A 205 1.87 -7.18 -8.93
C MET A 205 2.04 -6.46 -7.59
N PRO A 206 3.07 -6.76 -6.82
CA PRO A 206 3.29 -6.18 -5.50
C PRO A 206 3.56 -4.67 -5.58
N ASN A 207 3.53 -4.01 -4.43
CA ASN A 207 4.04 -2.65 -4.31
C ASN A 207 5.55 -2.66 -4.48
N VAL A 208 6.06 -1.78 -5.34
CA VAL A 208 7.47 -1.74 -5.74
C VAL A 208 8.13 -0.41 -5.39
N LEU A 209 9.46 -0.44 -5.30
CA LEU A 209 10.31 0.74 -5.09
C LEU A 209 11.21 0.97 -6.30
N ASP A 210 11.49 2.22 -6.60
CA ASP A 210 12.58 2.57 -7.50
C ASP A 210 13.90 2.51 -6.73
N LEU A 211 14.68 1.48 -6.96
CA LEU A 211 15.91 1.25 -6.20
C LEU A 211 16.97 2.33 -6.39
N ARG A 212 16.85 3.17 -7.42
CA ARG A 212 17.73 4.34 -7.60
C ARG A 212 17.54 5.37 -6.49
N ASP A 213 16.34 5.45 -5.93
CA ASP A 213 16.02 6.32 -4.79
C ASP A 213 16.62 5.79 -3.47
N TYR A 214 17.12 4.55 -3.47
CA TYR A 214 17.65 3.82 -2.30
C TYR A 214 19.16 3.50 -2.45
N ALA A 215 19.89 4.32 -3.20
CA ALA A 215 21.32 4.18 -3.48
C ALA A 215 22.17 5.37 -2.96
N GLY A 216 21.69 6.12 -2.00
CA GLY A 216 22.38 7.26 -1.41
C GLY A 216 23.36 6.86 -0.29
N GLN A 217 24.20 7.82 0.12
CA GLN A 217 24.94 7.76 1.37
C GLN A 217 24.38 8.77 2.34
N TYR A 218 24.14 8.33 3.57
CA TYR A 218 23.67 9.14 4.68
C TYR A 218 24.68 9.04 5.85
N GLY A 219 24.31 9.47 7.04
CA GLY A 219 25.12 9.38 8.22
C GLY A 219 25.56 7.96 8.59
N ALA A 220 26.43 7.83 9.58
CA ALA A 220 26.86 6.53 10.07
C ALA A 220 25.69 5.76 10.68
N ARG A 221 25.63 4.46 10.39
CA ARG A 221 24.59 3.57 10.92
C ARG A 221 24.81 3.32 12.42
N ASP A 222 23.80 3.60 13.22
CA ASP A 222 23.73 3.23 14.63
C ASP A 222 23.04 1.87 14.76
N TYR A 223 23.78 0.83 15.05
CA TYR A 223 23.27 -0.54 15.07
C TYR A 223 22.36 -0.85 16.26
N SER A 224 22.38 0.01 17.31
CA SER A 224 21.46 -0.05 18.44
C SER A 224 20.20 0.80 18.24
N ALA A 225 20.11 1.57 17.15
CA ALA A 225 18.94 2.37 16.85
C ALA A 225 17.84 1.55 16.17
N LEU A 226 16.68 1.57 16.77
CA LEU A 226 15.45 0.98 16.24
C LEU A 226 14.63 2.06 15.53
N LEU A 227 14.11 1.75 14.35
CA LEU A 227 13.21 2.61 13.59
C LEU A 227 11.82 2.00 13.47
N TYR A 228 10.79 2.76 13.82
CA TYR A 228 9.42 2.51 13.39
C TYR A 228 8.96 3.62 12.44
N ALA A 229 8.53 3.25 11.23
CA ALA A 229 8.03 4.18 10.22
C ALA A 229 6.51 4.03 10.05
N GLY A 230 5.73 5.09 10.35
CA GLY A 230 4.30 5.04 10.11
C GLY A 230 3.49 6.09 10.85
N SER A 231 2.50 6.67 10.15
CA SER A 231 1.57 7.63 10.74
C SER A 231 0.59 6.96 11.72
N PHE A 232 0.36 7.58 12.87
CA PHE A 232 -0.62 7.16 13.88
C PHE A 232 -2.07 7.53 13.50
N GLY A 233 -2.28 8.21 12.38
CA GLY A 233 -3.59 8.33 11.77
C GLY A 233 -4.19 6.97 11.39
N TYR A 234 -3.35 5.99 11.05
CA TYR A 234 -3.76 4.60 10.95
C TYR A 234 -3.61 3.91 12.30
N ILE A 235 -4.74 3.51 12.88
CA ILE A 235 -4.82 3.01 14.28
C ILE A 235 -3.87 1.84 14.54
N ALA A 236 -3.69 0.93 13.58
CA ALA A 236 -2.82 -0.24 13.76
C ALA A 236 -1.34 0.15 13.98
N ASN A 237 -0.89 1.32 13.48
CA ASN A 237 0.45 1.82 13.74
C ASN A 237 0.59 2.31 15.19
N TYR A 238 -0.43 2.98 15.72
CA TYR A 238 -0.44 3.41 17.12
C TYR A 238 -0.49 2.21 18.08
N GLU A 239 -1.38 1.25 17.82
CA GLU A 239 -1.51 0.01 18.60
C GLU A 239 -0.20 -0.81 18.57
N ALA A 240 0.48 -0.87 17.44
CA ALA A 240 1.77 -1.55 17.30
C ALA A 240 2.84 -0.93 18.20
N MET A 241 2.97 0.40 18.20
CA MET A 241 3.94 1.08 19.05
C MET A 241 3.54 1.07 20.52
N HIS A 242 2.24 1.05 20.82
CA HIS A 242 1.76 0.86 22.18
C HIS A 242 2.15 -0.52 22.72
N TRP A 243 1.93 -1.57 21.94
CA TRP A 243 2.33 -2.94 22.28
C TRP A 243 3.86 -3.05 22.41
N PHE A 244 4.61 -2.42 21.49
CA PHE A 244 6.08 -2.40 21.58
C PHE A 244 6.56 -1.76 22.89
N ALA A 245 6.05 -0.57 23.22
CA ALA A 245 6.49 0.16 24.40
C ALA A 245 6.10 -0.54 25.71
N GLN A 246 4.86 -1.04 25.80
CA GLN A 246 4.32 -1.62 27.04
C GLN A 246 4.81 -3.04 27.30
N GLU A 247 4.92 -3.85 26.24
CA GLU A 247 5.12 -5.29 26.39
C GLU A 247 6.53 -5.75 25.93
N ILE A 248 7.07 -5.20 24.81
CA ILE A 248 8.32 -5.68 24.22
C ILE A 248 9.53 -5.01 24.82
N PHE A 249 9.52 -3.67 24.91
CA PHE A 249 10.70 -2.88 25.24
C PHE A 249 11.34 -3.26 26.58
N GLN A 250 10.52 -3.62 27.57
CA GLN A 250 10.98 -4.05 28.90
C GLN A 250 11.82 -5.36 28.86
N HIS A 251 11.68 -6.19 27.84
CA HIS A 251 12.40 -7.45 27.68
C HIS A 251 13.70 -7.32 26.88
N ILE A 252 14.00 -6.13 26.31
CA ILE A 252 15.26 -5.91 25.57
C ILE A 252 16.38 -5.75 26.61
N PRO A 253 17.45 -6.60 26.55
CA PRO A 253 18.62 -6.42 27.40
C PRO A 253 19.31 -5.09 27.13
N GLU A 254 19.88 -4.47 28.15
CA GLU A 254 20.61 -3.18 28.06
C GLU A 254 19.83 -2.10 27.28
N ARG A 255 18.51 -2.10 27.44
CA ARG A 255 17.57 -1.21 26.73
C ARG A 255 17.86 0.28 26.91
N GLU A 256 18.59 0.65 27.96
CA GLU A 256 19.05 2.03 28.23
C GLU A 256 20.00 2.54 27.12
N HIS A 257 20.66 1.65 26.38
CA HIS A 257 21.51 1.97 25.25
C HIS A 257 20.81 1.89 23.89
N VAL A 258 19.55 1.45 23.89
CA VAL A 258 18.74 1.29 22.66
C VAL A 258 17.97 2.57 22.37
N LYS A 259 18.22 3.19 21.23
CA LYS A 259 17.45 4.34 20.75
C LYS A 259 16.23 3.86 19.97
N VAL A 260 15.06 4.48 20.18
CA VAL A 260 13.84 4.14 19.46
C VAL A 260 13.34 5.38 18.74
N ARG A 261 13.39 5.39 17.40
CA ARG A 261 12.85 6.48 16.57
C ARG A 261 11.53 6.08 15.96
N VAL A 262 10.54 6.96 16.08
CA VAL A 262 9.22 6.80 15.48
C VAL A 262 8.96 7.96 14.54
N THR A 263 8.92 7.68 13.23
CA THR A 263 8.64 8.68 12.19
C THR A 263 7.20 8.59 11.74
N GLY A 264 6.61 9.74 11.41
CA GLY A 264 5.27 9.86 10.88
C GLY A 264 4.38 10.76 11.72
N ASN A 265 3.29 11.25 11.12
CA ASN A 265 2.33 12.11 11.79
C ASN A 265 1.69 11.39 12.98
N THR A 266 1.74 11.99 14.15
CA THR A 266 1.15 11.45 15.38
C THR A 266 -0.37 11.57 15.43
N ALA A 267 -0.98 12.36 14.53
CA ALA A 267 -2.43 12.54 14.39
C ALA A 267 -3.15 12.94 15.69
N GLY A 268 -2.47 13.71 16.55
CA GLY A 268 -3.02 14.15 17.83
C GLY A 268 -3.22 13.04 18.87
N ARG A 269 -2.59 11.87 18.68
CA ARG A 269 -2.64 10.77 19.65
C ARG A 269 -1.90 11.14 20.93
N ASP A 270 -2.38 10.65 22.06
CA ASP A 270 -1.67 10.76 23.33
C ASP A 270 -0.40 9.91 23.30
N LEU A 271 0.76 10.55 23.44
CA LEU A 271 2.07 9.90 23.44
C LEU A 271 2.62 9.68 24.87
N ALA A 272 1.96 10.18 25.90
CA ALA A 272 2.43 10.06 27.28
C ALA A 272 2.60 8.59 27.72
N PRO A 273 1.66 7.66 27.44
CA PRO A 273 1.83 6.25 27.77
C PRO A 273 3.03 5.59 27.11
N LEU A 274 3.31 5.99 25.83
CA LEU A 274 4.46 5.47 25.07
C LEU A 274 5.78 5.96 25.66
N ARG A 275 5.87 7.24 26.00
CA ARG A 275 7.08 7.85 26.63
C ARG A 275 7.34 7.31 28.01
N ALA A 276 6.28 7.06 28.79
CA ALA A 276 6.42 6.49 30.13
C ALA A 276 6.98 5.06 30.11
N ALA A 277 6.55 4.24 29.15
CA ALA A 277 6.98 2.85 29.02
C ALA A 277 8.32 2.69 28.28
N CYS A 278 8.63 3.61 27.34
CA CYS A 278 9.88 3.63 26.58
C CYS A 278 10.47 5.06 26.63
N PRO A 279 11.25 5.41 27.67
CA PRO A 279 11.82 6.76 27.82
C PRO A 279 12.78 7.16 26.69
N GLN A 280 13.37 6.19 25.99
CA GLN A 280 14.30 6.39 24.86
C GLN A 280 13.57 6.67 23.53
N VAL A 281 12.23 6.74 23.53
CA VAL A 281 11.48 6.96 22.30
C VAL A 281 11.53 8.43 21.86
N GLU A 282 11.97 8.63 20.62
CA GLU A 282 11.96 9.89 19.92
C GLU A 282 10.86 9.88 18.87
N PHE A 283 9.93 10.84 18.91
CA PHE A 283 8.92 11.06 17.87
C PHE A 283 9.36 12.21 17.00
N THR A 284 9.71 11.95 15.75
CA THR A 284 10.16 12.98 14.81
C THR A 284 8.99 13.77 14.20
N GLY A 285 7.77 13.24 14.31
CA GLY A 285 6.65 13.76 13.53
C GLY A 285 6.75 13.37 12.06
N PHE A 286 6.02 14.10 11.21
CA PHE A 286 6.14 13.96 9.76
C PHE A 286 7.53 14.43 9.32
N VAL A 287 8.17 13.64 8.45
CA VAL A 287 9.46 13.96 7.84
C VAL A 287 9.30 13.99 6.31
N ASP A 288 9.91 14.96 5.65
CA ASP A 288 9.84 15.11 4.20
C ASP A 288 10.61 13.99 3.49
N ASP A 289 11.70 13.52 4.07
CA ASP A 289 12.50 12.40 3.59
C ASP A 289 12.75 11.39 4.71
N ILE A 290 12.24 10.19 4.52
CA ILE A 290 12.39 9.09 5.49
C ILE A 290 13.66 8.25 5.26
N ARG A 291 14.29 8.39 4.10
CA ARG A 291 15.44 7.57 3.68
C ARG A 291 16.64 7.66 4.63
N PRO A 292 17.05 8.84 5.14
CA PRO A 292 18.11 8.92 6.13
C PRO A 292 17.83 8.07 7.38
N TYR A 293 16.58 8.06 7.84
CA TYR A 293 16.18 7.32 9.03
C TYR A 293 16.35 5.80 8.86
N PHE A 294 15.98 5.27 7.69
CA PHE A 294 16.24 3.86 7.38
C PHE A 294 17.74 3.57 7.27
N ALA A 295 18.49 4.41 6.56
CA ALA A 295 19.93 4.20 6.31
C ALA A 295 20.75 4.23 7.60
N GLU A 296 20.42 5.13 8.53
CA GLU A 296 21.14 5.34 9.79
C GLU A 296 20.71 4.42 10.92
N SER A 297 19.54 3.77 10.81
CA SER A 297 19.06 2.86 11.85
C SER A 297 19.61 1.45 11.68
N GLY A 298 19.88 0.78 12.81
CA GLY A 298 20.37 -0.58 12.85
C GLY A 298 19.29 -1.61 12.53
N ILE A 299 18.06 -1.37 12.97
CA ILE A 299 16.95 -2.32 12.88
C ILE A 299 15.65 -1.56 12.61
N CYS A 300 14.87 -2.03 11.65
CA CYS A 300 13.48 -1.59 11.49
C CYS A 300 12.55 -2.55 12.25
N ILE A 301 11.71 -2.02 13.13
CA ILE A 301 10.75 -2.82 13.90
C ILE A 301 9.34 -2.65 13.34
N VAL A 302 8.60 -3.76 13.21
CA VAL A 302 7.24 -3.78 12.68
C VAL A 302 6.34 -4.65 13.57
N PRO A 303 6.04 -4.22 14.81
CA PRO A 303 5.27 -4.98 15.81
C PRO A 303 3.77 -4.87 15.56
N ILE A 304 3.31 -5.04 14.33
CA ILE A 304 1.90 -4.88 13.93
C ILE A 304 1.14 -6.17 14.23
N GLN A 305 0.06 -6.07 15.02
CA GLN A 305 -0.81 -7.19 15.39
C GLN A 305 -2.12 -7.23 14.62
N SER A 306 -2.44 -6.19 13.86
CA SER A 306 -3.71 -6.10 13.15
C SER A 306 -3.60 -5.24 11.89
N GLY A 307 -4.53 -5.42 10.95
CA GLY A 307 -4.59 -4.65 9.71
C GLY A 307 -4.23 -5.51 8.50
N GLY A 308 -4.60 -5.04 7.32
CA GLY A 308 -4.29 -5.63 6.01
C GLY A 308 -3.33 -4.74 5.22
N SER A 309 -3.06 -5.14 3.96
CA SER A 309 -2.18 -4.47 3.00
C SER A 309 -0.67 -4.72 3.20
N THR A 310 0.06 -4.71 2.11
CA THR A 310 1.54 -4.89 2.09
C THR A 310 2.23 -3.75 2.82
N ARG A 311 3.14 -4.08 3.71
CA ARG A 311 3.86 -3.09 4.53
C ARG A 311 5.07 -2.53 3.79
N LEU A 312 4.89 -1.46 3.02
CA LEU A 312 5.99 -0.79 2.30
C LEU A 312 7.19 -0.47 3.19
N LYS A 313 6.99 -0.13 4.47
CA LYS A 313 8.08 0.13 5.42
C LYS A 313 9.06 -1.03 5.57
N ILE A 314 8.61 -2.28 5.40
CA ILE A 314 9.49 -3.46 5.39
C ILE A 314 10.34 -3.46 4.12
N VAL A 315 9.71 -3.24 2.97
CA VAL A 315 10.39 -3.19 1.67
C VAL A 315 11.39 -2.03 1.62
N GLU A 316 11.02 -0.86 2.17
CA GLU A 316 11.89 0.32 2.27
C GLU A 316 13.10 0.05 3.18
N ALA A 317 12.90 -0.55 4.36
CA ALA A 317 13.99 -0.92 5.25
C ALA A 317 14.95 -1.90 4.57
N MET A 318 14.43 -2.94 3.93
CA MET A 318 15.21 -3.93 3.19
C MET A 318 15.96 -3.29 2.01
N ALA A 319 15.36 -2.33 1.30
CA ALA A 319 16.00 -1.57 0.23
C ALA A 319 17.22 -0.78 0.73
N TRP A 320 17.22 -0.31 1.97
CA TRP A 320 18.37 0.33 2.63
C TRP A 320 19.33 -0.67 3.27
N GLY A 321 19.09 -1.97 3.14
CA GLY A 321 19.85 -3.00 3.83
C GLY A 321 19.70 -2.90 5.35
N THR A 322 18.57 -2.41 5.85
CA THR A 322 18.26 -2.36 7.28
C THR A 322 17.48 -3.60 7.64
N PRO A 323 18.01 -4.51 8.48
CA PRO A 323 17.31 -5.69 8.96
C PRO A 323 15.98 -5.36 9.60
N VAL A 324 15.02 -6.25 9.41
CA VAL A 324 13.66 -6.09 9.91
C VAL A 324 13.34 -7.15 10.95
N VAL A 325 12.75 -6.72 12.07
CA VAL A 325 12.05 -7.59 13.03
C VAL A 325 10.57 -7.28 12.93
N SER A 326 9.77 -8.28 12.62
CA SER A 326 8.32 -8.11 12.41
C SER A 326 7.50 -9.22 13.08
N THR A 327 6.24 -8.96 13.33
CA THR A 327 5.27 -10.04 13.54
C THR A 327 4.94 -10.72 12.20
N ARG A 328 4.39 -11.93 12.21
CA ARG A 328 3.89 -12.58 11.00
C ARG A 328 2.79 -11.76 10.33
N ILE A 329 1.91 -11.15 11.11
CA ILE A 329 0.87 -10.21 10.60
C ILE A 329 1.51 -8.94 10.01
N GLY A 330 2.59 -8.46 10.61
CA GLY A 330 3.33 -7.31 10.11
C GLY A 330 3.96 -7.56 8.73
N ALA A 331 4.40 -8.79 8.46
CA ALA A 331 5.01 -9.21 7.20
C ALA A 331 4.01 -9.87 6.23
N GLU A 332 2.71 -9.89 6.56
CA GLU A 332 1.69 -10.54 5.72
C GLU A 332 1.68 -9.96 4.31
N GLY A 333 1.64 -10.85 3.31
CA GLY A 333 1.63 -10.48 1.89
C GLY A 333 3.00 -10.19 1.29
N LEU A 334 4.09 -10.35 2.05
CA LEU A 334 5.46 -10.30 1.54
C LEU A 334 6.05 -11.71 1.43
N GLU A 335 6.86 -11.94 0.39
CA GLU A 335 7.53 -13.21 0.12
C GLU A 335 8.80 -13.38 0.99
N VAL A 336 8.67 -13.16 2.30
CA VAL A 336 9.81 -13.22 3.23
C VAL A 336 10.11 -14.62 3.71
N THR A 337 11.41 -14.92 3.92
CA THR A 337 11.91 -16.16 4.51
C THR A 337 12.55 -15.85 5.86
N PRO A 338 11.97 -16.36 6.98
CA PRO A 338 12.54 -16.14 8.31
C PRO A 338 13.99 -16.64 8.39
N GLU A 339 14.82 -15.92 9.16
CA GLU A 339 16.26 -16.18 9.38
C GLU A 339 17.16 -16.00 8.13
N GLU A 340 16.58 -15.68 6.97
CA GLU A 340 17.31 -15.36 5.73
C GLU A 340 17.26 -13.87 5.39
N ASN A 341 16.06 -13.27 5.43
CA ASN A 341 15.85 -11.89 5.01
C ASN A 341 15.01 -11.07 6.00
N ILE A 342 14.46 -11.71 7.04
CA ILE A 342 13.68 -11.08 8.11
C ILE A 342 13.76 -11.93 9.38
N LEU A 343 13.60 -11.31 10.55
CA LEU A 343 13.29 -12.02 11.78
C LEU A 343 11.80 -11.86 12.11
N LEU A 344 11.10 -12.98 12.35
CA LEU A 344 9.68 -13.00 12.70
C LEU A 344 9.47 -13.44 14.15
N ALA A 345 8.72 -12.63 14.90
CA ALA A 345 8.40 -12.90 16.29
C ALA A 345 7.00 -12.36 16.66
N ASP A 346 6.18 -13.20 17.25
CA ASP A 346 4.78 -12.86 17.57
C ASP A 346 4.55 -12.69 19.08
N THR A 347 5.52 -13.06 19.94
CA THR A 347 5.47 -12.80 21.39
C THR A 347 6.40 -11.68 21.81
N PRO A 348 6.12 -10.96 22.91
CA PRO A 348 7.01 -9.89 23.38
C PRO A 348 8.44 -10.35 23.64
N ALA A 349 8.62 -11.51 24.27
CA ALA A 349 9.93 -12.05 24.59
C ALA A 349 10.73 -12.45 23.34
N ASP A 350 10.08 -13.12 22.37
CA ASP A 350 10.75 -13.50 21.11
C ASP A 350 11.12 -12.27 20.28
N PHE A 351 10.24 -11.24 20.28
CA PHE A 351 10.49 -9.99 19.54
C PHE A 351 11.70 -9.23 20.14
N ALA A 352 11.76 -9.13 21.46
CA ALA A 352 12.91 -8.54 22.16
C ALA A 352 14.19 -9.36 21.93
N SER A 353 14.13 -10.69 21.99
CA SER A 353 15.24 -11.60 21.67
C SER A 353 15.73 -11.41 20.23
N ALA A 354 14.83 -11.28 19.25
CA ALA A 354 15.22 -11.03 17.86
C ALA A 354 15.95 -9.70 17.69
N ILE A 355 15.52 -8.64 18.39
CA ILE A 355 16.24 -7.35 18.43
C ILE A 355 17.62 -7.51 19.03
N ASP A 356 17.74 -8.14 20.22
CA ASP A 356 19.01 -8.32 20.91
C ASP A 356 20.01 -9.14 20.07
N ARG A 357 19.55 -10.20 19.40
CA ARG A 357 20.37 -11.00 18.46
C ARG A 357 20.97 -10.12 17.35
N LEU A 358 20.17 -9.25 16.72
CA LEU A 358 20.68 -8.35 15.67
C LEU A 358 21.64 -7.28 16.20
N ILE A 359 21.49 -6.83 17.44
CA ILE A 359 22.41 -5.87 18.07
C ILE A 359 23.76 -6.53 18.35
N ARG A 360 23.77 -7.77 18.86
CA ARG A 360 24.97 -8.47 19.33
C ARG A 360 25.72 -9.25 18.25
N ASP A 361 24.98 -9.83 17.30
CA ASP A 361 25.52 -10.70 16.24
C ASP A 361 25.60 -9.95 14.91
N ARG A 362 26.82 -9.50 14.58
CA ARG A 362 27.09 -8.76 13.36
C ARG A 362 26.95 -9.62 12.10
N ASP A 363 27.25 -10.90 12.16
CA ASP A 363 27.15 -11.82 11.02
C ASP A 363 25.66 -12.11 10.71
N LEU A 364 24.83 -12.30 11.74
CA LEU A 364 23.40 -12.38 11.60
C LEU A 364 22.84 -11.09 10.98
N TRP A 365 23.26 -9.93 11.51
CA TRP A 365 22.83 -8.63 11.00
C TRP A 365 23.12 -8.50 9.50
N GLN A 366 24.36 -8.82 9.07
CA GLN A 366 24.78 -8.76 7.67
C GLN A 366 24.00 -9.74 6.80
N ARG A 367 23.78 -10.96 7.26
CA ARG A 367 23.02 -11.99 6.54
C ARG A 367 21.59 -11.52 6.27
N ILE A 368 20.87 -11.04 7.30
CA ILE A 368 19.49 -10.55 7.18
C ILE A 368 19.43 -9.30 6.29
N SER A 369 20.37 -8.37 6.45
CA SER A 369 20.49 -7.18 5.63
C SER A 369 20.64 -7.51 4.15
N GLN A 370 21.58 -8.36 3.79
CA GLN A 370 21.86 -8.77 2.41
C GLN A 370 20.70 -9.59 1.84
N GLY A 371 20.10 -10.48 2.64
CA GLY A 371 18.94 -11.27 2.24
C GLY A 371 17.73 -10.39 1.94
N GLY A 372 17.46 -9.41 2.81
CA GLY A 372 16.40 -8.42 2.60
C GLY A 372 16.60 -7.59 1.33
N ARG A 373 17.82 -7.09 1.12
CA ARG A 373 18.18 -6.31 -0.08
C ARG A 373 17.97 -7.13 -1.37
N ARG A 374 18.47 -8.37 -1.43
CA ARG A 374 18.26 -9.26 -2.58
C ARG A 374 16.77 -9.50 -2.85
N LEU A 375 15.99 -9.76 -1.81
CA LEU A 375 14.54 -9.95 -1.95
C LEU A 375 13.86 -8.74 -2.63
N VAL A 376 14.23 -7.51 -2.23
CA VAL A 376 13.67 -6.30 -2.83
C VAL A 376 14.09 -6.15 -4.29
N GLU A 377 15.35 -6.40 -4.61
CA GLU A 377 15.86 -6.35 -5.98
C GLU A 377 15.13 -7.32 -6.90
N GLU A 378 14.87 -8.54 -6.43
CA GLU A 378 14.24 -9.61 -7.21
C GLU A 378 12.72 -9.48 -7.31
N ARG A 379 12.04 -8.98 -6.26
CA ARG A 379 10.58 -9.08 -6.13
C ARG A 379 9.85 -7.74 -6.05
N TYR A 380 10.50 -6.69 -5.55
CA TYR A 380 9.86 -5.43 -5.20
C TYR A 380 10.46 -4.22 -5.91
N SER A 381 11.16 -4.43 -7.03
CA SER A 381 11.74 -3.37 -7.86
C SER A 381 10.78 -2.89 -8.96
N THR A 382 10.93 -1.63 -9.37
CA THR A 382 10.18 -1.06 -10.51
C THR A 382 10.45 -1.78 -11.82
N ASP A 383 11.62 -2.39 -11.99
CA ASP A 383 11.94 -3.15 -13.21
C ASP A 383 11.10 -4.43 -13.31
N ARG A 384 10.81 -5.10 -12.19
CA ARG A 384 9.88 -6.23 -12.19
C ARG A 384 8.46 -5.79 -12.60
N MET A 385 7.97 -4.67 -12.09
CA MET A 385 6.68 -4.11 -12.51
C MET A 385 6.66 -3.81 -14.01
N TYR A 386 7.76 -3.22 -14.54
CA TYR A 386 7.90 -2.95 -15.97
C TYR A 386 7.70 -4.22 -16.82
N HIS A 387 8.41 -5.29 -16.51
CA HIS A 387 8.30 -6.54 -17.28
C HIS A 387 6.92 -7.20 -17.18
N GLN A 388 6.27 -7.10 -16.03
CA GLN A 388 4.89 -7.58 -15.88
C GLN A 388 3.90 -6.78 -16.75
N LEU A 389 4.03 -5.45 -16.77
CA LEU A 389 3.21 -4.57 -17.59
C LEU A 389 3.48 -4.78 -19.09
N GLU A 390 4.74 -4.93 -19.46
CA GLU A 390 5.15 -5.26 -20.84
C GLU A 390 4.49 -6.55 -21.31
N GLY A 391 4.50 -7.62 -20.50
CA GLY A 391 3.82 -8.88 -20.79
C GLY A 391 2.31 -8.74 -20.97
N ILE A 392 1.65 -7.95 -20.09
CA ILE A 392 0.21 -7.70 -20.19
C ILE A 392 -0.13 -6.94 -21.49
N LEU A 393 0.58 -5.84 -21.78
CA LEU A 393 0.28 -5.00 -22.94
C LEU A 393 0.62 -5.71 -24.26
N SER A 394 1.70 -6.49 -24.32
CA SER A 394 2.09 -7.24 -25.51
C SER A 394 1.05 -8.29 -25.91
N SER A 395 0.36 -8.89 -24.94
CA SER A 395 -0.71 -9.85 -25.22
C SER A 395 -1.92 -9.23 -25.95
N TRP A 396 -2.10 -7.90 -25.87
CA TRP A 396 -3.19 -7.17 -26.54
C TRP A 396 -2.82 -6.61 -27.91
N THR A 397 -1.53 -6.38 -28.16
CA THR A 397 -1.04 -5.85 -29.43
C THR A 397 -0.73 -6.94 -30.47
N SER A 398 -0.79 -8.22 -30.06
CA SER A 398 -0.51 -9.39 -30.92
C SER A 398 -1.74 -9.90 -31.68
N HIS A 399 -2.86 -9.20 -31.61
CA HIS A 399 -4.11 -9.46 -32.32
C HIS A 399 -4.53 -8.24 -33.14
#